data_a4fd451abb543010c58a0b53a419ea28
#
_entry.id   a4fd451abb543010c58a0b53a419ea28
#
_cell.length_a   1.000
_cell.length_b   1.000
_cell.length_c   1.000
_cell.angle_alpha   90.00
_cell.angle_beta   90.00
_cell.angle_gamma   90.00
#
_symmetry.space_group_name_H-M   'P 1'
#
loop_
_entity.id
_entity.type
_entity.pdbx_description
1 polymer ?
#
loop_
_entity_poly.entity_id
_entity_poly.type
_entity_poly.pdbx_seq_one_letter_code
_entity_poly.pdbx_strand_id
1 'polypeptide(L)'
;MLEAKNILVGITGGIAAYKTVFLVRLLKKAGANVKVVLTQNASTFVSPLTLATLSENPVGIDFTEISEGSLSWNNHVELGLWADYMIIAPATAHTLSKMANGQADNLLLVTYLSAKCPVLIAPAMDLDMFKHPSTKTNLNTLSKNGHAIIPVGNGLLASGLSGEGRMAEPEEILEFLINYHKIFSYI
;
A
#
# COMPACT_ATOMS: atom_id res chain seq x y z
N MET A 1 -15.23 5.05 13.07
CA MET A 1 -15.38 4.86 11.61
C MET A 1 -14.63 3.62 11.14
N LEU A 2 -13.37 3.44 11.57
CA LEU A 2 -12.59 2.21 11.31
C LEU A 2 -12.20 1.53 12.62
N GLU A 3 -13.05 1.67 13.63
CA GLU A 3 -12.78 1.17 14.98
C GLU A 3 -12.49 -0.34 14.96
N ALA A 4 -11.38 -0.72 15.55
CA ALA A 4 -10.87 -2.08 15.62
C ALA A 4 -10.64 -2.79 14.26
N LYS A 5 -10.69 -2.07 13.12
CA LYS A 5 -10.35 -2.64 11.81
C LYS A 5 -8.85 -2.82 11.66
N ASN A 6 -8.48 -3.96 11.14
CA ASN A 6 -7.09 -4.33 10.87
C ASN A 6 -6.70 -3.90 9.45
N ILE A 7 -5.79 -2.93 9.33
CA ILE A 7 -5.38 -2.39 8.04
C ILE A 7 -3.91 -2.67 7.80
N LEU A 8 -3.63 -3.39 6.72
CA LEU A 8 -2.28 -3.64 6.27
C LEU A 8 -1.88 -2.64 5.20
N VAL A 9 -0.85 -1.83 5.47
CA VAL A 9 -0.34 -0.84 4.52
C VAL A 9 0.93 -1.37 3.86
N GLY A 10 0.86 -1.62 2.56
CA GLY A 10 1.99 -1.98 1.73
C GLY A 10 2.60 -0.74 1.08
N ILE A 11 3.89 -0.49 1.30
CA ILE A 11 4.57 0.71 0.82
C ILE A 11 5.66 0.33 -0.18
N THR A 12 5.63 0.96 -1.35
CA THR A 12 6.61 0.68 -2.42
C THR A 12 7.55 1.86 -2.67
N GLY A 13 8.72 1.59 -3.29
CA GLY A 13 9.80 2.54 -3.42
C GLY A 13 9.52 3.64 -4.44
N GLY A 14 9.19 4.81 -3.97
CA GLY A 14 9.00 6.03 -4.74
C GLY A 14 8.86 7.24 -3.81
N ILE A 15 9.07 8.44 -4.35
CA ILE A 15 9.07 9.66 -3.54
C ILE A 15 7.78 9.82 -2.73
N ALA A 16 6.63 9.42 -3.27
CA ALA A 16 5.34 9.52 -2.59
C ALA A 16 5.25 8.68 -1.30
N ALA A 17 6.22 7.79 -1.03
CA ALA A 17 6.27 7.02 0.21
C ALA A 17 6.30 7.90 1.48
N TYR A 18 6.84 9.13 1.42
CA TYR A 18 6.81 10.04 2.57
C TYR A 18 5.40 10.35 3.06
N LYS A 19 4.41 10.36 2.17
CA LYS A 19 3.00 10.63 2.52
C LYS A 19 2.40 9.52 3.39
N THR A 20 2.94 8.31 3.33
CA THR A 20 2.40 7.17 4.08
C THR A 20 2.59 7.29 5.58
N VAL A 21 3.56 8.08 6.03
CA VAL A 21 3.73 8.45 7.43
C VAL A 21 2.46 9.14 7.97
N PHE A 22 1.91 10.07 7.17
CA PHE A 22 0.66 10.76 7.51
C PHE A 22 -0.55 9.81 7.38
N LEU A 23 -0.57 8.96 6.36
CA LEU A 23 -1.64 7.96 6.17
C LEU A 23 -1.73 7.01 7.38
N VAL A 24 -0.61 6.43 7.82
CA VAL A 24 -0.57 5.55 9.00
C VAL A 24 -1.11 6.28 10.22
N ARG A 25 -0.69 7.54 10.44
CA ARG A 25 -1.19 8.35 11.56
C ARG A 25 -2.69 8.62 11.46
N LEU A 26 -3.22 8.91 10.27
CA LEU A 26 -4.66 9.12 10.06
C LEU A 26 -5.47 7.84 10.32
N LEU A 27 -5.00 6.70 9.83
CA LEU A 27 -5.64 5.40 10.08
C LEU A 27 -5.69 5.07 11.57
N LYS A 28 -4.59 5.27 12.30
CA LYS A 28 -4.54 5.11 13.77
C LYS A 28 -5.53 6.04 14.48
N LYS A 29 -5.61 7.31 14.08
CA LYS A 29 -6.58 8.28 14.64
C LYS A 29 -8.04 7.90 14.32
N ALA A 30 -8.28 7.20 13.23
CA ALA A 30 -9.61 6.69 12.87
C ALA A 30 -10.00 5.41 13.65
N GLY A 31 -9.15 4.93 14.56
CA GLY A 31 -9.38 3.77 15.43
C GLY A 31 -8.90 2.43 14.85
N ALA A 32 -8.18 2.45 13.72
CA ALA A 32 -7.69 1.23 13.10
C ALA A 32 -6.45 0.65 13.80
N ASN A 33 -6.32 -0.67 13.76
CA ASN A 33 -5.05 -1.37 13.98
C ASN A 33 -4.27 -1.36 12.66
N VAL A 34 -3.02 -0.91 12.68
CA VAL A 34 -2.24 -0.74 11.46
C VAL A 34 -0.97 -1.58 11.54
N LYS A 35 -0.73 -2.43 10.53
CA LYS A 35 0.57 -3.05 10.25
C LYS A 35 1.11 -2.54 8.93
N VAL A 36 2.44 -2.53 8.80
CA VAL A 36 3.12 -2.00 7.61
C VAL A 36 4.08 -3.03 7.05
N VAL A 37 4.06 -3.18 5.72
CA VAL A 37 5.04 -3.95 4.95
C VAL A 37 5.68 -3.02 3.92
N LEU A 38 7.01 -2.93 3.94
CA LEU A 38 7.80 -2.16 2.98
C LEU A 38 8.42 -3.09 1.94
N THR A 39 8.52 -2.62 0.71
CA THR A 39 9.53 -3.18 -0.19
C THR A 39 10.92 -2.68 0.22
N GLN A 40 11.98 -3.42 -0.11
CA GLN A 40 13.37 -3.00 0.14
C GLN A 40 13.63 -1.56 -0.34
N ASN A 41 13.20 -1.24 -1.56
CA ASN A 41 13.38 0.10 -2.11
C ASN A 41 12.57 1.17 -1.34
N ALA A 42 11.46 0.82 -0.70
CA ALA A 42 10.67 1.79 0.06
C ALA A 42 11.43 2.30 1.29
N SER A 43 12.26 1.46 1.91
CA SER A 43 13.05 1.83 3.10
C SER A 43 14.08 2.94 2.83
N THR A 44 14.41 3.21 1.56
CA THR A 44 15.27 4.34 1.18
C THR A 44 14.52 5.67 1.11
N PHE A 45 13.19 5.64 1.02
CA PHE A 45 12.34 6.84 0.93
C PHE A 45 11.64 7.19 2.24
N VAL A 46 11.40 6.20 3.10
CA VAL A 46 10.73 6.38 4.39
C VAL A 46 11.36 5.46 5.44
N SER A 47 11.59 5.99 6.63
CA SER A 47 12.22 5.23 7.71
C SER A 47 11.29 4.13 8.25
N PRO A 48 11.73 2.86 8.28
CA PRO A 48 11.00 1.79 8.95
C PRO A 48 10.73 2.10 10.43
N LEU A 49 11.69 2.71 11.13
CA LEU A 49 11.55 3.10 12.53
C LEU A 49 10.40 4.10 12.72
N THR A 50 10.28 5.10 11.84
CA THR A 50 9.18 6.08 11.90
C THR A 50 7.83 5.38 11.75
N LEU A 51 7.72 4.47 10.79
CA LEU A 51 6.48 3.73 10.54
C LEU A 51 6.15 2.75 11.68
N ALA A 52 7.14 2.05 12.23
CA ALA A 52 6.96 1.18 13.38
C ALA A 52 6.44 1.95 14.61
N THR A 53 7.04 3.11 14.87
CA THR A 53 6.62 3.99 15.98
C THR A 53 5.18 4.46 15.82
N LEU A 54 4.79 4.88 14.61
CA LEU A 54 3.44 5.42 14.35
C LEU A 54 2.36 4.34 14.27
N SER A 55 2.69 3.17 13.76
CA SER A 55 1.77 2.03 13.70
C SER A 55 1.68 1.26 15.01
N GLU A 56 2.66 1.46 15.92
CA GLU A 56 2.82 0.69 17.16
C GLU A 56 3.01 -0.82 16.89
N ASN A 57 3.55 -1.15 15.73
CA ASN A 57 3.81 -2.52 15.28
C ASN A 57 5.17 -2.60 14.56
N PRO A 58 5.83 -3.76 14.58
CA PRO A 58 6.99 -4.01 13.73
C PRO A 58 6.65 -3.82 12.24
N VAL A 59 7.63 -3.39 11.46
CA VAL A 59 7.51 -3.20 10.01
C VAL A 59 8.19 -4.35 9.30
N GLY A 60 7.43 -5.12 8.52
CA GLY A 60 7.96 -6.21 7.70
C GLY A 60 8.64 -5.66 6.44
N ILE A 61 9.86 -6.12 6.13
CA ILE A 61 10.60 -5.75 4.92
C ILE A 61 10.98 -7.00 4.14
N ASP A 62 11.66 -7.93 4.80
CA ASP A 62 12.15 -9.18 4.22
C ASP A 62 11.33 -10.38 4.72
N PHE A 63 11.50 -11.52 4.06
CA PHE A 63 10.88 -12.77 4.49
C PHE A 63 11.31 -13.19 5.90
N THR A 64 12.54 -12.83 6.26
CA THR A 64 13.11 -13.13 7.57
C THR A 64 13.71 -11.89 8.18
N GLU A 65 13.71 -11.82 9.49
CA GLU A 65 14.39 -10.79 10.25
C GLU A 65 15.18 -11.41 11.40
N ILE A 66 16.24 -10.74 11.82
CA ILE A 66 17.03 -11.13 12.98
C ILE A 66 16.58 -10.25 14.16
N SER A 67 15.95 -10.85 15.14
CA SER A 67 15.55 -10.19 16.38
C SER A 67 16.20 -10.92 17.57
N GLU A 68 16.87 -10.18 18.43
CA GLU A 68 17.56 -10.70 19.62
C GLU A 68 18.49 -11.90 19.34
N GLY A 69 19.13 -11.89 18.16
CA GLY A 69 20.06 -12.95 17.74
C GLY A 69 19.39 -14.22 17.22
N SER A 70 18.08 -14.27 17.13
CA SER A 70 17.34 -15.36 16.50
C SER A 70 16.75 -14.94 15.15
N LEU A 71 16.78 -15.87 14.17
CA LEU A 71 16.12 -15.70 12.90
C LEU A 71 14.62 -15.96 13.06
N SER A 72 13.80 -14.97 12.78
CA SER A 72 12.35 -15.09 12.75
C SER A 72 11.81 -14.93 11.32
N TRP A 73 10.69 -15.55 11.04
CA TRP A 73 10.02 -15.49 9.74
C TRP A 73 8.85 -14.50 9.77
N ASN A 74 8.83 -13.57 8.83
CA ASN A 74 7.67 -12.71 8.59
C ASN A 74 6.58 -13.51 7.87
N ASN A 75 5.61 -14.00 8.64
CA ASN A 75 4.56 -14.87 8.13
C ASN A 75 3.55 -14.08 7.27
N HIS A 76 3.76 -14.11 5.96
CA HIS A 76 2.92 -13.43 4.99
C HIS A 76 1.47 -13.95 4.97
N VAL A 77 1.25 -15.22 5.30
CA VAL A 77 -0.10 -15.80 5.38
C VAL A 77 -0.85 -15.20 6.58
N GLU A 78 -0.21 -15.13 7.74
CA GLU A 78 -0.81 -14.49 8.91
C GLU A 78 -1.11 -13.00 8.68
N LEU A 79 -0.20 -12.27 8.00
CA LEU A 79 -0.42 -10.88 7.63
C LEU A 79 -1.64 -10.73 6.70
N GLY A 80 -1.75 -11.60 5.69
CA GLY A 80 -2.86 -11.59 4.75
C GLY A 80 -4.21 -11.96 5.38
N LEU A 81 -4.20 -12.89 6.36
CA LEU A 81 -5.41 -13.29 7.09
C LEU A 81 -5.80 -12.30 8.18
N TRP A 82 -4.84 -11.59 8.76
CA TRP A 82 -5.07 -10.60 9.81
C TRP A 82 -5.80 -9.37 9.30
N ALA A 83 -5.57 -8.97 8.04
CA ALA A 83 -6.08 -7.73 7.50
C ALA A 83 -7.57 -7.79 7.14
N ASP A 84 -8.34 -6.79 7.58
CA ASP A 84 -9.68 -6.50 7.06
C ASP A 84 -9.61 -5.74 5.73
N TYR A 85 -8.54 -4.95 5.52
CA TYR A 85 -8.23 -4.21 4.30
C TYR A 85 -6.72 -4.17 4.08
N MET A 86 -6.31 -4.25 2.81
CA MET A 86 -4.93 -4.01 2.40
C MET A 86 -4.87 -2.75 1.52
N ILE A 87 -3.97 -1.83 1.83
CA ILE A 87 -3.74 -0.61 1.06
C ILE A 87 -2.33 -0.66 0.51
N ILE A 88 -2.17 -0.57 -0.82
CA ILE A 88 -0.86 -0.42 -1.45
C ILE A 88 -0.67 1.06 -1.81
N ALA A 89 0.13 1.77 -1.03
CA ALA A 89 0.36 3.21 -1.16
C ALA A 89 1.81 3.59 -0.77
N PRO A 90 2.58 4.22 -1.66
CA PRO A 90 2.31 4.33 -3.09
C PRO A 90 2.38 2.98 -3.79
N ALA A 91 1.61 2.80 -4.87
CA ALA A 91 1.76 1.69 -5.78
C ALA A 91 2.52 2.14 -7.05
N THR A 92 3.81 1.81 -7.13
CA THR A 92 4.65 2.15 -8.28
C THR A 92 4.31 1.28 -9.49
N ALA A 93 4.63 1.76 -10.70
CA ALA A 93 4.44 1.02 -11.95
C ALA A 93 5.09 -0.39 -11.90
N HIS A 94 6.27 -0.50 -11.26
CA HIS A 94 6.96 -1.78 -11.04
C HIS A 94 6.11 -2.75 -10.22
N THR A 95 5.58 -2.30 -9.08
CA THR A 95 4.76 -3.15 -8.21
C THR A 95 3.42 -3.47 -8.85
N LEU A 96 2.76 -2.51 -9.52
CA LEU A 96 1.53 -2.75 -10.27
C LEU A 96 1.70 -3.84 -11.33
N SER A 97 2.81 -3.80 -12.07
CA SER A 97 3.14 -4.85 -13.06
C SER A 97 3.30 -6.22 -12.40
N LYS A 98 4.02 -6.29 -11.28
CA LYS A 98 4.22 -7.56 -10.54
C LYS A 98 2.91 -8.11 -9.98
N MET A 99 2.08 -7.26 -9.38
CA MET A 99 0.77 -7.64 -8.86
C MET A 99 -0.14 -8.17 -9.97
N ALA A 100 -0.21 -7.47 -11.12
CA ALA A 100 -1.05 -7.86 -12.26
C ALA A 100 -0.63 -9.19 -12.89
N ASN A 101 0.63 -9.60 -12.74
CA ASN A 101 1.19 -10.84 -13.28
C ASN A 101 1.44 -11.93 -12.22
N GLY A 102 0.98 -11.75 -10.98
CA GLY A 102 1.08 -12.76 -9.93
C GLY A 102 2.51 -13.06 -9.47
N GLN A 103 3.44 -12.11 -9.58
CA GLN A 103 4.82 -12.29 -9.11
C GLN A 103 4.88 -12.25 -7.58
N ALA A 104 5.81 -13.02 -7.00
CA ALA A 104 5.90 -13.30 -5.57
C ALA A 104 7.36 -13.22 -5.06
N ASP A 105 8.11 -12.20 -5.46
CA ASP A 105 9.55 -12.10 -5.23
C ASP A 105 9.95 -11.26 -3.99
N ASN A 106 8.99 -10.78 -3.23
CA ASN A 106 9.22 -10.04 -1.97
C ASN A 106 8.05 -10.22 -1.00
N LEU A 107 8.27 -9.86 0.26
CA LEU A 107 7.28 -10.02 1.34
C LEU A 107 5.94 -9.34 1.01
N LEU A 108 5.97 -8.12 0.45
CA LEU A 108 4.74 -7.41 0.09
C LEU A 108 3.88 -8.19 -0.91
N LEU A 109 4.50 -8.72 -1.96
CA LEU A 109 3.79 -9.42 -3.03
C LEU A 109 3.24 -10.77 -2.58
N VAL A 110 3.99 -11.55 -1.79
CA VAL A 110 3.45 -12.81 -1.25
C VAL A 110 2.33 -12.56 -0.25
N THR A 111 2.43 -11.47 0.54
CA THR A 111 1.34 -11.06 1.44
C THR A 111 0.10 -10.64 0.65
N TYR A 112 0.28 -9.86 -0.43
CA TYR A 112 -0.79 -9.49 -1.34
C TYR A 112 -1.49 -10.73 -1.95
N LEU A 113 -0.73 -11.70 -2.43
CA LEU A 113 -1.29 -12.95 -2.99
C LEU A 113 -1.98 -13.83 -1.93
N SER A 114 -1.61 -13.67 -0.66
CA SER A 114 -2.22 -14.39 0.46
C SER A 114 -3.43 -13.65 1.07
N ALA A 115 -3.62 -12.38 0.74
CA ALA A 115 -4.68 -11.56 1.30
C ALA A 115 -6.06 -12.01 0.81
N LYS A 116 -7.00 -12.20 1.74
CA LYS A 116 -8.42 -12.49 1.44
C LYS A 116 -9.31 -11.26 1.57
N CYS A 117 -8.76 -10.19 2.09
CA CYS A 117 -9.46 -8.93 2.26
C CYS A 117 -9.46 -8.10 0.97
N PRO A 118 -10.35 -7.10 0.86
CA PRO A 118 -10.30 -6.12 -0.21
C PRO A 118 -8.94 -5.40 -0.26
N VAL A 119 -8.41 -5.20 -1.47
CA VAL A 119 -7.15 -4.49 -1.72
C VAL A 119 -7.45 -3.17 -2.41
N LEU A 120 -6.99 -2.08 -1.80
CA LEU A 120 -7.08 -0.72 -2.32
C LEU A 120 -5.69 -0.31 -2.83
N ILE A 121 -5.61 0.24 -4.01
CA ILE A 121 -4.35 0.56 -4.68
C ILE A 121 -4.30 2.05 -4.98
N ALA A 122 -3.28 2.75 -4.44
CA ALA A 122 -3.01 4.16 -4.69
C ALA A 122 -1.80 4.31 -5.63
N PRO A 123 -2.02 4.42 -6.95
CA PRO A 123 -0.93 4.54 -7.92
C PRO A 123 -0.14 5.83 -7.72
N ALA A 124 1.19 5.76 -7.96
CA ALA A 124 2.08 6.91 -7.91
C ALA A 124 3.22 6.74 -8.89
N MET A 125 3.31 7.63 -9.87
CA MET A 125 4.38 7.63 -10.89
C MET A 125 4.36 8.91 -11.69
N ASP A 126 5.37 9.09 -12.55
CA ASP A 126 5.43 10.23 -13.45
C ASP A 126 4.34 10.16 -14.55
N LEU A 127 4.05 11.30 -15.14
CA LEU A 127 2.98 11.51 -16.12
C LEU A 127 3.03 10.50 -17.29
N ASP A 128 4.20 10.35 -17.92
CA ASP A 128 4.34 9.46 -19.06
C ASP A 128 4.29 7.99 -18.68
N MET A 129 4.78 7.64 -17.49
CA MET A 129 4.63 6.31 -16.92
C MET A 129 3.16 5.98 -16.64
N PHE A 130 2.39 6.94 -16.14
CA PHE A 130 0.96 6.75 -15.89
C PHE A 130 0.15 6.57 -17.19
N LYS A 131 0.52 7.31 -18.23
CA LYS A 131 -0.10 7.21 -19.57
C LYS A 131 0.34 5.98 -20.36
N HIS A 132 1.46 5.35 -19.97
CA HIS A 132 2.02 4.23 -20.73
C HIS A 132 1.01 3.08 -20.88
N PRO A 133 0.89 2.47 -22.08
CA PRO A 133 -0.07 1.38 -22.31
C PRO A 133 0.05 0.23 -21.31
N SER A 134 1.27 -0.18 -20.95
CA SER A 134 1.49 -1.26 -19.96
C SER A 134 0.92 -0.90 -18.59
N THR A 135 1.06 0.36 -18.14
CA THR A 135 0.49 0.81 -16.86
C THR A 135 -1.03 0.77 -16.89
N LYS A 136 -1.63 1.26 -17.99
CA LYS A 136 -3.10 1.20 -18.17
C LYS A 136 -3.60 -0.25 -18.20
N THR A 137 -2.89 -1.14 -18.88
CA THR A 137 -3.21 -2.57 -18.92
C THR A 137 -3.14 -3.19 -17.53
N ASN A 138 -2.08 -2.94 -16.77
CA ASN A 138 -1.90 -3.48 -15.43
C ASN A 138 -2.99 -2.98 -14.47
N LEU A 139 -3.30 -1.67 -14.47
CA LEU A 139 -4.38 -1.10 -13.65
C LEU A 139 -5.74 -1.70 -14.01
N ASN A 140 -6.02 -1.88 -15.30
CA ASN A 140 -7.26 -2.50 -15.76
C ASN A 140 -7.35 -3.98 -15.34
N THR A 141 -6.25 -4.72 -15.42
CA THR A 141 -6.18 -6.12 -14.94
C THR A 141 -6.47 -6.19 -13.45
N LEU A 142 -5.82 -5.35 -12.64
CA LEU A 142 -6.03 -5.31 -11.19
C LEU A 142 -7.48 -4.93 -10.83
N SER A 143 -8.06 -3.95 -11.54
CA SER A 143 -9.47 -3.59 -11.37
C SER A 143 -10.42 -4.76 -11.70
N LYS A 144 -10.17 -5.48 -12.81
CA LYS A 144 -10.96 -6.68 -13.18
C LYS A 144 -10.81 -7.83 -12.18
N ASN A 145 -9.67 -7.90 -11.49
CA ASN A 145 -9.44 -8.87 -10.40
C ASN A 145 -10.15 -8.47 -9.10
N GLY A 146 -10.94 -7.38 -9.10
CA GLY A 146 -11.74 -6.96 -7.95
C GLY A 146 -11.03 -5.98 -7.02
N HIS A 147 -9.86 -5.45 -7.39
CA HIS A 147 -9.16 -4.46 -6.57
C HIS A 147 -9.70 -3.05 -6.80
N ALA A 148 -9.78 -2.26 -5.73
CA ALA A 148 -10.22 -0.87 -5.80
C ALA A 148 -9.03 0.04 -6.15
N ILE A 149 -9.09 0.69 -7.30
CA ILE A 149 -8.06 1.66 -7.72
C ILE A 149 -8.46 3.04 -7.22
N ILE A 150 -7.65 3.60 -6.32
CA ILE A 150 -7.83 4.97 -5.83
C ILE A 150 -7.42 5.94 -6.96
N PRO A 151 -8.24 6.91 -7.31
CA PRO A 151 -7.91 7.88 -8.35
C PRO A 151 -6.61 8.62 -8.05
N VAL A 152 -5.78 8.83 -9.07
CA VAL A 152 -4.58 9.66 -8.94
C VAL A 152 -4.95 11.13 -8.94
N GLY A 153 -4.18 11.93 -8.20
CA GLY A 153 -4.26 13.38 -8.25
C GLY A 153 -3.64 13.94 -9.53
N ASN A 154 -4.04 15.16 -9.87
CA ASN A 154 -3.45 15.98 -10.93
C ASN A 154 -2.66 17.13 -10.29
N GLY A 155 -1.49 17.45 -10.80
CA GLY A 155 -0.67 18.55 -10.31
C GLY A 155 0.81 18.38 -10.60
N LEU A 156 1.63 19.20 -9.92
CA LEU A 156 3.08 19.16 -10.04
C LEU A 156 3.63 17.84 -9.52
N LEU A 157 4.41 17.14 -10.33
CA LEU A 157 5.12 15.90 -10.02
C LEU A 157 6.55 16.19 -9.57
N ALA A 158 7.20 15.21 -8.95
CA ALA A 158 8.59 15.34 -8.48
C ALA A 158 9.59 15.60 -9.62
N SER A 159 9.27 15.22 -10.83
CA SER A 159 10.05 15.49 -12.05
C SER A 159 9.97 16.94 -12.51
N GLY A 160 9.06 17.76 -11.96
CA GLY A 160 8.75 19.11 -12.43
C GLY A 160 7.68 19.15 -13.52
N LEU A 161 7.23 18.02 -14.03
CA LEU A 161 6.08 17.94 -14.95
C LEU A 161 4.77 18.15 -14.18
N SER A 162 3.73 18.61 -14.88
CA SER A 162 2.40 18.76 -14.30
C SER A 162 1.40 17.87 -15.03
N GLY A 163 0.60 17.12 -14.27
CA GLY A 163 -0.40 16.22 -14.83
C GLY A 163 -0.85 15.12 -13.89
N GLU A 164 -1.45 14.09 -14.46
CA GLU A 164 -1.91 12.90 -13.73
C GLU A 164 -0.75 11.97 -13.34
N GLY A 165 -0.88 11.27 -12.22
CA GLY A 165 0.10 10.29 -11.73
C GLY A 165 0.53 10.52 -10.29
N ARG A 166 0.14 11.67 -9.70
CA ARG A 166 0.38 11.98 -8.30
C ARG A 166 -0.46 11.06 -7.41
N MET A 167 0.16 10.44 -6.41
CA MET A 167 -0.59 9.67 -5.41
C MET A 167 -1.62 10.57 -4.72
N ALA A 168 -2.82 10.07 -4.55
CA ALA A 168 -3.86 10.70 -3.73
C ALA A 168 -3.29 11.13 -2.38
N GLU A 169 -3.82 12.20 -1.79
CA GLU A 169 -3.40 12.65 -0.49
C GLU A 169 -3.85 11.66 0.60
N PRO A 170 -3.15 11.57 1.73
CA PRO A 170 -3.49 10.64 2.81
C PRO A 170 -4.95 10.74 3.28
N GLU A 171 -5.50 11.95 3.30
CA GLU A 171 -6.89 12.23 3.66
C GLU A 171 -7.87 11.66 2.62
N GLU A 172 -7.55 11.78 1.33
CA GLU A 172 -8.35 11.24 0.23
C GLU A 172 -8.34 9.70 0.24
N ILE A 173 -7.18 9.09 0.54
CA ILE A 173 -7.06 7.62 0.70
C ILE A 173 -7.92 7.15 1.88
N LEU A 174 -7.87 7.84 3.03
CA LEU A 174 -8.68 7.52 4.19
C LEU A 174 -10.17 7.65 3.88
N GLU A 175 -10.59 8.74 3.23
CA GLU A 175 -11.98 8.97 2.84
C GLU A 175 -12.46 7.88 1.87
N PHE A 176 -11.64 7.53 0.89
CA PHE A 176 -11.94 6.45 -0.05
C PHE A 176 -12.16 5.11 0.68
N LEU A 177 -11.27 4.75 1.62
CA LEU A 177 -11.41 3.54 2.42
C LEU A 177 -12.70 3.56 3.26
N ILE A 178 -13.03 4.69 3.91
CA ILE A 178 -14.25 4.82 4.73
C ILE A 178 -15.50 4.64 3.86
N ASN A 179 -15.53 5.23 2.69
CA ASN A 179 -16.65 5.11 1.77
C ASN A 179 -16.75 3.68 1.20
N TYR A 180 -15.62 3.06 0.86
CA TYR A 180 -15.55 1.67 0.45
C TYR A 180 -16.08 0.74 1.57
N HIS A 181 -15.65 0.94 2.81
CA HIS A 181 -16.11 0.17 3.96
C HIS A 181 -17.63 0.28 4.16
N LYS A 182 -18.22 1.47 4.05
CA LYS A 182 -19.68 1.66 4.17
C LYS A 182 -20.45 0.84 3.13
N ILE A 183 -20.01 0.85 1.87
CA ILE A 183 -20.69 0.13 0.78
C ILE A 183 -20.67 -1.38 1.04
N PHE A 184 -19.53 -1.93 1.46
CA PHE A 184 -19.34 -3.37 1.62
C PHE A 184 -19.72 -3.92 3.00
N SER A 185 -20.02 -3.06 3.99
CA SER A 185 -20.54 -3.49 5.30
C SER A 185 -22.05 -3.78 5.29
N TYR A 186 -22.75 -3.50 4.20
CA TYR A 186 -24.18 -3.73 4.03
C TYR A 186 -24.51 -4.95 3.14
N ILE A 187 -23.49 -5.66 2.67
CA ILE A 187 -23.61 -6.90 1.88
C ILE A 187 -23.19 -8.10 2.74
#